data_0f02f75b6dad2ccff734e7096b9854c3
#
_entry.id   0f02f75b6dad2ccff734e7096b9854c3
#
_cell.length_a   1.000
_cell.length_b   1.000
_cell.length_c   1.000
_cell.angle_alpha   90.00
_cell.angle_beta   90.00
_cell.angle_gamma   90.00
#
_symmetry.space_group_name_H-M   'P 1'
#
loop_
_entity.id
_entity.type
_entity.pdbx_description
1 polymer ?
#
loop_
_entity_poly.entity_id
_entity_poly.type
_entity_poly.pdbx_seq_one_letter_code
_entity_poly.pdbx_strand_id
1 'polypeptide(L)'
;MPDRIVRGALGIALLLSVGACSEQVTGSLGCPQLCSDQSATLRDTVLTGAIVLDTTLTGYPLFGTTRELSLVNRGDTADVRVVARFDTLPNRFVPPAPQADSSITFVDSATMIFVIDTAFVRPTSAVTIDAFDVDTTAADADRAALVPLFRPDRLIGSTTFQPSQLRDTLRLQLDNAALLAKIQANARLRVGLKIRDGSYPTLRIAGTAFAPRVRFRVSADTTVAPDTVNLSSRSPSDAVAASAFALYPVHAAGELPPPPQDILAIGGINGARSYLRFAIPAIVLDSVQVIRASLELTQIPSRYAGGSGDTLTVLTSAVLAGPAVTDLATELNFLAPFGTFAVDTLRLIPEASAKRTVEIVQLVRAWRSVGADRTTRAIVLSALQEGTSPGELNFYSSDAADPDVRPRLRLTYVPRRGFGIP
;
A
#
# COMPACT_ATOMS: atom_id res chain seq x y z
N MET A 1 -63.49 -16.42 19.72
CA MET A 1 -63.15 -15.54 20.85
C MET A 1 -61.88 -15.95 21.67
N PRO A 2 -61.07 -16.95 21.30
CA PRO A 2 -59.86 -17.25 22.05
C PRO A 2 -58.63 -16.35 21.70
N ASP A 3 -58.56 -15.73 20.51
CA ASP A 3 -57.38 -14.98 20.05
C ASP A 3 -57.10 -13.66 20.77
N ARG A 4 -58.09 -13.06 21.40
CA ARG A 4 -57.89 -11.79 22.14
C ARG A 4 -57.25 -11.98 23.50
N ILE A 5 -57.48 -13.13 24.13
CA ILE A 5 -56.90 -13.45 25.46
C ILE A 5 -55.41 -13.77 25.38
N VAL A 6 -54.98 -14.47 24.31
CA VAL A 6 -53.59 -14.82 24.08
C VAL A 6 -52.73 -13.58 23.76
N ARG A 7 -53.26 -12.62 23.00
CA ARG A 7 -52.55 -11.36 22.73
C ARG A 7 -52.43 -10.46 23.94
N GLY A 8 -53.41 -10.48 24.85
CA GLY A 8 -53.33 -9.75 26.11
C GLY A 8 -52.28 -10.34 27.09
N ALA A 9 -52.20 -11.66 27.17
CA ALA A 9 -51.23 -12.33 28.02
C ALA A 9 -49.80 -12.17 27.54
N LEU A 10 -49.56 -12.15 26.20
CA LEU A 10 -48.23 -11.92 25.61
C LEU A 10 -47.77 -10.47 25.84
N GLY A 11 -48.64 -9.49 25.79
CA GLY A 11 -48.33 -8.08 26.05
C GLY A 11 -47.95 -7.82 27.51
N ILE A 12 -48.60 -8.49 28.46
CA ILE A 12 -48.30 -8.36 29.90
C ILE A 12 -46.98 -9.08 30.22
N ALA A 13 -46.69 -10.22 29.64
CA ALA A 13 -45.41 -10.93 29.81
C ALA A 13 -44.22 -10.12 29.25
N LEU A 14 -44.39 -9.37 28.14
CA LEU A 14 -43.35 -8.51 27.58
C LEU A 14 -43.08 -7.26 28.42
N LEU A 15 -44.11 -6.72 29.08
CA LEU A 15 -43.97 -5.56 29.98
C LEU A 15 -43.32 -5.91 31.34
N LEU A 16 -43.44 -7.16 31.79
CA LEU A 16 -42.81 -7.63 33.02
C LEU A 16 -41.33 -8.00 32.82
N SER A 17 -40.87 -8.25 31.58
CA SER A 17 -39.48 -8.56 31.29
C SER A 17 -38.58 -7.32 31.19
N VAL A 18 -39.12 -6.12 31.04
CA VAL A 18 -38.34 -4.87 30.96
C VAL A 18 -38.01 -4.29 32.35
N GLY A 19 -38.67 -4.75 33.39
CA GLY A 19 -38.44 -4.29 34.77
C GLY A 19 -37.39 -5.05 35.57
N ALA A 20 -36.80 -6.14 34.98
CA ALA A 20 -35.93 -7.04 35.75
C ALA A 20 -34.43 -6.74 35.63
N CYS A 21 -34.04 -5.66 34.98
CA CYS A 21 -32.61 -5.29 34.79
C CYS A 21 -32.26 -3.94 35.40
N SER A 22 -32.87 -3.54 36.52
CA SER A 22 -32.34 -2.47 37.35
C SER A 22 -31.92 -3.02 38.70
N GLU A 23 -30.92 -3.89 38.73
CA GLU A 23 -30.14 -4.03 39.96
C GLU A 23 -29.32 -2.74 40.15
N GLN A 24 -29.93 -1.76 40.78
CA GLN A 24 -29.17 -0.78 41.53
C GLN A 24 -28.51 -1.56 42.67
N VAL A 25 -27.24 -1.92 42.49
CA VAL A 25 -26.37 -2.32 43.59
C VAL A 25 -26.09 -1.07 44.43
N THR A 26 -27.11 -0.57 45.10
CA THR A 26 -27.00 0.35 46.22
C THR A 26 -26.99 -0.50 47.51
N GLY A 27 -25.95 -1.28 47.65
CA GLY A 27 -25.66 -1.99 48.88
C GLY A 27 -24.14 -2.01 49.01
N SER A 28 -23.62 -1.13 49.84
CA SER A 28 -22.34 -1.39 50.48
C SER A 28 -22.48 -2.68 51.29
N LEU A 29 -22.39 -3.84 50.63
CA LEU A 29 -22.03 -5.07 51.31
C LEU A 29 -20.62 -4.87 51.83
N GLY A 30 -20.58 -4.24 52.98
CA GLY A 30 -19.34 -4.00 53.68
C GLY A 30 -18.64 -5.30 54.02
N CYS A 31 -17.56 -5.51 53.36
CA CYS A 31 -16.39 -6.05 53.99
C CYS A 31 -15.38 -4.90 54.19
N PRO A 32 -15.62 -4.02 55.18
CA PRO A 32 -14.79 -2.82 55.36
C PRO A 32 -13.36 -3.12 55.79
N GLN A 33 -13.03 -4.35 56.14
CA GLN A 33 -11.71 -4.73 56.62
C GLN A 33 -10.89 -5.61 55.66
N LEU A 34 -11.50 -6.15 54.60
CA LEU A 34 -10.80 -6.98 53.63
C LEU A 34 -10.73 -6.36 52.21
N CYS A 35 -11.57 -5.37 51.94
CA CYS A 35 -11.54 -4.62 50.70
C CYS A 35 -11.01 -3.21 51.00
N SER A 36 -9.71 -3.08 51.21
CA SER A 36 -9.05 -1.79 51.11
C SER A 36 -9.44 -1.18 49.77
N ASP A 37 -9.86 0.08 49.81
CA ASP A 37 -10.28 0.92 48.71
C ASP A 37 -9.74 0.46 47.33
N GLN A 38 -10.53 -0.33 46.59
CA GLN A 38 -10.16 -0.90 45.30
C GLN A 38 -10.45 0.10 44.16
N SER A 39 -10.61 1.39 44.49
CA SER A 39 -10.71 2.42 43.48
C SER A 39 -9.41 2.46 42.68
N ALA A 40 -9.43 1.83 41.51
CA ALA A 40 -8.32 1.87 40.56
C ALA A 40 -8.23 3.29 40.01
N THR A 41 -7.28 4.10 40.51
CA THR A 41 -7.09 5.45 40.02
C THR A 41 -6.38 5.37 38.65
N LEU A 42 -7.10 5.73 37.60
CA LEU A 42 -6.52 5.92 36.26
C LEU A 42 -5.54 7.10 36.31
N ARG A 43 -4.37 6.89 35.77
CA ARG A 43 -3.34 7.93 35.55
C ARG A 43 -3.08 8.10 34.08
N ASP A 44 -2.92 9.36 33.68
CA ASP A 44 -2.59 9.74 32.31
C ASP A 44 -1.21 10.41 32.31
N THR A 45 -0.35 10.00 31.38
CA THR A 45 1.03 10.51 31.27
C THR A 45 1.40 10.64 29.81
N VAL A 46 2.07 11.73 29.46
CA VAL A 46 2.64 11.97 28.13
C VAL A 46 4.16 11.84 28.24
N LEU A 47 4.71 10.91 27.49
CA LEU A 47 6.15 10.68 27.36
C LEU A 47 6.65 11.40 26.10
N THR A 48 7.17 12.60 26.26
CA THR A 48 7.66 13.44 25.16
C THR A 48 8.99 12.97 24.56
N GLY A 49 9.81 12.24 25.34
CA GLY A 49 11.08 11.66 24.89
C GLY A 49 10.99 10.15 24.61
N ALA A 50 9.79 9.59 24.41
CA ALA A 50 9.64 8.16 24.20
C ALA A 50 10.11 7.71 22.81
N ILE A 51 10.17 8.58 21.83
CA ILE A 51 10.68 8.26 20.49
C ILE A 51 12.15 8.64 20.46
N VAL A 52 13.01 7.62 20.31
CA VAL A 52 14.47 7.75 20.38
C VAL A 52 15.14 7.68 19.01
N LEU A 53 14.39 7.24 18.03
CA LEU A 53 14.82 7.21 16.63
C LEU A 53 13.56 7.22 15.77
N ASP A 54 13.56 8.09 14.78
CA ASP A 54 12.61 8.04 13.69
C ASP A 54 13.34 8.28 12.35
N THR A 55 12.83 7.68 11.29
CA THR A 55 13.41 7.81 9.95
C THR A 55 12.37 7.49 8.90
N THR A 56 12.55 8.08 7.73
CA THR A 56 11.74 7.76 6.56
C THR A 56 12.61 7.08 5.50
N LEU A 57 12.14 5.94 5.01
CA LEU A 57 12.72 5.25 3.86
C LEU A 57 11.78 5.34 2.68
N THR A 58 12.33 5.50 1.48
CA THR A 58 11.59 5.57 0.22
C THR A 58 11.92 4.37 -0.67
N GLY A 59 11.13 4.14 -1.72
CA GLY A 59 11.35 3.06 -2.68
C GLY A 59 10.34 1.91 -2.57
N TYR A 60 9.25 2.11 -1.83
CA TYR A 60 8.16 1.14 -1.72
C TYR A 60 7.05 1.40 -2.77
N PRO A 61 6.26 0.39 -3.07
CA PRO A 61 6.49 -1.02 -2.78
C PRO A 61 7.71 -1.55 -3.53
N LEU A 62 8.15 -2.74 -3.11
CA LEU A 62 9.26 -3.39 -3.79
C LEU A 62 8.94 -3.66 -5.25
N PHE A 63 9.97 -3.52 -6.05
CA PHE A 63 9.92 -3.76 -7.49
C PHE A 63 9.22 -5.08 -7.82
N GLY A 64 8.18 -5.01 -8.67
CA GLY A 64 7.43 -6.19 -9.11
C GLY A 64 6.45 -6.81 -8.12
N THR A 65 6.24 -6.21 -6.94
CA THR A 65 5.30 -6.73 -5.92
C THR A 65 4.02 -5.91 -5.80
N THR A 66 3.91 -4.83 -6.54
CA THR A 66 2.81 -3.85 -6.45
C THR A 66 1.49 -4.46 -6.92
N ARG A 67 0.46 -4.35 -6.10
CA ARG A 67 -0.90 -4.74 -6.49
C ARG A 67 -1.48 -3.81 -7.55
N GLU A 68 -1.09 -2.56 -7.51
CA GLU A 68 -1.58 -1.47 -8.34
C GLU A 68 -0.40 -0.63 -8.83
N LEU A 69 -0.54 0.00 -9.98
CA LEU A 69 0.45 0.87 -10.59
C LEU A 69 -0.22 2.15 -11.05
N SER A 70 0.45 3.27 -10.90
CA SER A 70 -0.03 4.55 -11.41
C SER A 70 0.66 4.90 -12.71
N LEU A 71 -0.16 5.23 -13.71
CA LEU A 71 0.25 6.04 -14.84
C LEU A 71 -0.06 7.49 -14.48
N VAL A 72 0.94 8.36 -14.45
CA VAL A 72 0.78 9.77 -14.07
C VAL A 72 1.40 10.64 -15.14
N ASN A 73 0.67 11.65 -15.57
CA ASN A 73 1.18 12.69 -16.43
C ASN A 73 0.64 14.06 -15.99
N ARG A 74 1.42 14.74 -15.17
CA ARG A 74 1.14 16.08 -14.66
C ARG A 74 2.20 17.09 -15.15
N GLY A 75 2.70 16.88 -16.36
CA GLY A 75 3.80 17.66 -16.92
C GLY A 75 5.09 17.51 -16.11
N ASP A 76 5.76 18.61 -15.85
CA ASP A 76 7.06 18.60 -15.13
C ASP A 76 6.92 18.27 -13.64
N THR A 77 5.70 18.27 -13.11
CA THR A 77 5.46 18.00 -11.68
C THR A 77 5.53 16.52 -11.37
N ALA A 78 4.98 15.66 -12.24
CA ALA A 78 5.04 14.21 -12.08
C ALA A 78 4.77 13.52 -13.43
N ASP A 79 5.67 12.67 -13.88
CA ASP A 79 5.51 11.76 -15.03
C ASP A 79 5.94 10.36 -14.60
N VAL A 80 4.95 9.50 -14.37
CA VAL A 80 5.16 8.10 -13.99
C VAL A 80 4.62 7.20 -15.09
N ARG A 81 5.47 6.38 -15.63
CA ARG A 81 5.22 5.44 -16.71
C ARG A 81 5.28 4.02 -16.16
N VAL A 82 4.63 3.09 -16.82
CA VAL A 82 4.64 1.69 -16.41
C VAL A 82 5.30 0.86 -17.48
N VAL A 83 6.20 -0.03 -17.09
CA VAL A 83 6.89 -0.95 -18.00
C VAL A 83 6.47 -2.38 -17.68
N ALA A 84 6.14 -3.13 -18.73
CA ALA A 84 5.82 -4.55 -18.70
C ALA A 84 6.78 -5.32 -19.62
N ARG A 85 7.41 -6.39 -19.10
CA ARG A 85 8.38 -7.20 -19.82
C ARG A 85 7.84 -8.60 -20.13
N PHE A 86 8.03 -9.01 -21.38
CA PHE A 86 7.69 -10.31 -21.93
C PHE A 86 8.95 -10.91 -22.56
N ASP A 87 9.60 -11.85 -21.88
CA ASP A 87 10.91 -12.37 -22.29
C ASP A 87 10.82 -13.36 -23.44
N THR A 88 9.73 -14.12 -23.50
CA THR A 88 9.57 -15.17 -24.50
C THR A 88 8.27 -14.94 -25.27
N LEU A 89 8.42 -14.61 -26.55
CA LEU A 89 7.31 -14.59 -27.48
C LEU A 89 7.30 -15.92 -28.25
N PRO A 90 6.14 -16.58 -28.45
CA PRO A 90 6.06 -17.78 -29.28
C PRO A 90 6.41 -17.42 -30.73
N ASN A 91 7.29 -18.18 -31.33
CA ASN A 91 7.69 -18.04 -32.76
C ASN A 91 7.08 -19.10 -33.66
N ARG A 92 6.29 -20.01 -33.07
CA ARG A 92 5.56 -21.07 -33.77
C ARG A 92 4.13 -21.16 -33.28
N PHE A 93 3.25 -21.67 -34.11
CA PHE A 93 1.86 -21.94 -33.77
C PHE A 93 1.41 -23.26 -34.38
N VAL A 94 0.40 -23.88 -33.79
CA VAL A 94 -0.23 -25.11 -34.30
C VAL A 94 -1.47 -24.73 -35.10
N PRO A 95 -1.45 -24.81 -36.43
CA PRO A 95 -2.65 -24.63 -37.25
C PRO A 95 -3.68 -25.71 -36.95
N PRO A 96 -4.96 -25.51 -37.32
CA PRO A 96 -5.96 -26.58 -37.27
C PRO A 96 -5.50 -27.82 -38.03
N ALA A 97 -5.75 -29.02 -37.46
CA ALA A 97 -5.38 -30.27 -38.10
C ALA A 97 -5.89 -30.36 -39.56
N PRO A 98 -5.10 -30.93 -40.48
CA PRO A 98 -3.98 -31.86 -40.30
C PRO A 98 -2.59 -31.23 -40.42
N GLN A 99 -2.44 -29.91 -40.29
CA GLN A 99 -1.18 -29.20 -40.53
C GLN A 99 -0.21 -29.35 -39.38
N ALA A 100 1.10 -29.37 -39.74
CA ALA A 100 2.17 -29.41 -38.74
C ALA A 100 2.41 -28.01 -38.15
N ASP A 101 3.06 -28.00 -36.98
CA ASP A 101 3.53 -26.81 -36.32
C ASP A 101 4.33 -25.90 -37.26
N SER A 102 3.94 -24.61 -37.32
CA SER A 102 4.45 -23.68 -38.34
C SER A 102 5.05 -22.42 -37.68
N SER A 103 6.05 -21.84 -38.35
CA SER A 103 6.63 -20.57 -37.91
C SER A 103 5.61 -19.42 -38.08
N ILE A 104 5.61 -18.49 -37.14
CA ILE A 104 4.78 -17.29 -37.19
C ILE A 104 5.40 -16.32 -38.20
N THR A 105 4.76 -16.12 -39.32
CA THR A 105 5.17 -15.20 -40.39
C THR A 105 4.24 -14.00 -40.57
N PHE A 106 3.12 -13.99 -39.79
CA PHE A 106 2.09 -12.98 -39.91
C PHE A 106 1.43 -12.78 -38.54
N VAL A 107 1.05 -11.55 -38.23
CA VAL A 107 0.22 -11.17 -37.09
C VAL A 107 -0.97 -10.39 -37.61
N ASP A 108 -2.17 -10.93 -37.44
CA ASP A 108 -3.43 -10.30 -37.85
C ASP A 108 -3.86 -9.19 -36.89
N SER A 109 -3.75 -9.46 -35.59
CA SER A 109 -4.08 -8.48 -34.57
C SER A 109 -3.25 -8.69 -33.31
N ALA A 110 -2.79 -7.60 -32.71
CA ALA A 110 -2.04 -7.61 -31.46
C ALA A 110 -2.64 -6.62 -30.47
N THR A 111 -2.81 -7.06 -29.22
CA THR A 111 -3.46 -6.27 -28.19
C THR A 111 -2.77 -6.47 -26.84
N MET A 112 -2.41 -5.41 -26.17
CA MET A 112 -2.05 -5.47 -24.75
C MET A 112 -3.31 -5.34 -23.90
N ILE A 113 -3.48 -6.25 -22.96
CA ILE A 113 -4.65 -6.32 -22.07
C ILE A 113 -4.16 -6.00 -20.65
N PHE A 114 -4.82 -5.07 -20.00
CA PHE A 114 -4.58 -4.72 -18.59
C PHE A 114 -5.88 -4.27 -17.93
N VAL A 115 -5.93 -4.33 -16.61
CA VAL A 115 -7.14 -4.04 -15.82
C VAL A 115 -6.95 -2.71 -15.11
N ILE A 116 -8.01 -1.91 -15.07
CA ILE A 116 -8.05 -0.67 -14.29
C ILE A 116 -8.48 -0.97 -12.86
N ASP A 117 -7.83 -0.35 -11.91
CA ASP A 117 -8.31 -0.29 -10.55
C ASP A 117 -9.45 0.74 -10.44
N THR A 118 -10.66 0.24 -10.22
CA THR A 118 -11.89 1.04 -10.12
C THR A 118 -12.23 1.48 -8.69
N ALA A 119 -11.40 1.14 -7.71
CA ALA A 119 -11.62 1.52 -6.31
C ALA A 119 -11.43 3.03 -6.06
N PHE A 120 -10.85 3.74 -7.02
CA PHE A 120 -10.53 5.17 -6.93
C PHE A 120 -11.34 6.02 -7.91
N VAL A 121 -11.11 7.33 -7.86
CA VAL A 121 -11.81 8.33 -8.69
C VAL A 121 -11.72 7.95 -10.17
N ARG A 122 -12.87 7.77 -10.80
CA ARG A 122 -12.95 7.42 -12.23
C ARG A 122 -12.66 8.63 -13.10
N PRO A 123 -11.93 8.46 -14.19
CA PRO A 123 -11.77 9.52 -15.18
C PRO A 123 -13.11 10.01 -15.70
N THR A 124 -13.28 11.33 -15.75
CA THR A 124 -14.45 11.99 -16.31
C THR A 124 -14.24 12.42 -17.77
N SER A 125 -12.98 12.39 -18.23
CA SER A 125 -12.57 12.67 -19.60
C SER A 125 -11.96 11.43 -20.26
N ALA A 126 -11.84 11.47 -21.59
CA ALA A 126 -11.17 10.44 -22.35
C ALA A 126 -9.67 10.39 -22.00
N VAL A 127 -9.12 9.17 -21.92
CA VAL A 127 -7.71 8.93 -21.62
C VAL A 127 -7.05 8.28 -22.81
N THR A 128 -5.98 8.89 -23.32
CA THR A 128 -5.15 8.29 -24.35
C THR A 128 -3.91 7.67 -23.70
N ILE A 129 -3.72 6.38 -23.95
CA ILE A 129 -2.55 5.64 -23.49
C ILE A 129 -1.72 5.26 -24.71
N ASP A 130 -0.46 5.63 -24.67
CA ASP A 130 0.54 5.29 -25.67
C ASP A 130 1.41 4.13 -25.16
N ALA A 131 1.71 3.18 -26.05
CA ALA A 131 2.61 2.06 -25.82
C ALA A 131 3.89 2.21 -26.66
N PHE A 132 5.03 2.02 -26.02
CA PHE A 132 6.34 2.17 -26.63
C PHE A 132 7.13 0.87 -26.48
N ASP A 133 7.93 0.53 -27.49
CA ASP A 133 8.98 -0.48 -27.35
C ASP A 133 10.19 0.13 -26.62
N VAL A 134 10.25 -0.12 -25.32
CA VAL A 134 11.34 0.37 -24.46
C VAL A 134 12.41 -0.70 -24.22
N ASP A 135 12.54 -1.65 -25.15
CA ASP A 135 13.56 -2.68 -25.03
C ASP A 135 14.97 -2.12 -25.25
N THR A 136 15.87 -2.54 -24.37
CA THR A 136 17.29 -2.15 -24.35
C THR A 136 18.09 -3.20 -23.59
N THR A 137 19.40 -3.17 -23.71
CA THR A 137 20.32 -4.04 -22.95
C THR A 137 20.41 -3.66 -21.46
N ALA A 138 19.93 -2.47 -21.07
CA ALA A 138 19.93 -2.06 -19.69
C ALA A 138 19.05 -2.98 -18.82
N ALA A 139 19.48 -3.20 -17.59
CA ALA A 139 18.71 -3.96 -16.60
C ALA A 139 17.41 -3.23 -16.24
N ASP A 140 16.40 -3.98 -15.79
CA ASP A 140 15.14 -3.38 -15.33
C ASP A 140 15.33 -2.46 -14.10
N ALA A 141 16.37 -2.68 -13.32
CA ALA A 141 16.73 -1.83 -12.19
C ALA A 141 17.23 -0.43 -12.63
N ASP A 142 17.84 -0.32 -13.82
CA ASP A 142 18.26 0.96 -14.38
C ASP A 142 17.09 1.66 -15.08
N ARG A 143 16.18 2.18 -14.28
CA ARG A 143 14.96 2.84 -14.75
C ARG A 143 15.26 4.12 -15.53
N ALA A 144 16.32 4.83 -15.16
CA ALA A 144 16.72 6.06 -15.81
C ALA A 144 17.10 5.85 -17.29
N ALA A 145 17.71 4.71 -17.61
CA ALA A 145 18.04 4.35 -18.99
C ALA A 145 16.81 4.09 -19.87
N LEU A 146 15.63 3.84 -19.27
CA LEU A 146 14.39 3.59 -20.01
C LEU A 146 13.68 4.87 -20.42
N VAL A 147 13.81 5.96 -19.65
CA VAL A 147 13.09 7.22 -19.87
C VAL A 147 13.26 7.76 -21.28
N PRO A 148 14.50 7.81 -21.87
CA PRO A 148 14.72 8.31 -23.24
C PRO A 148 14.10 7.44 -24.34
N LEU A 149 13.64 6.22 -24.01
CA LEU A 149 13.07 5.30 -24.99
C LEU A 149 11.57 5.53 -25.26
N PHE A 150 10.92 6.37 -24.45
CA PHE A 150 9.54 6.80 -24.67
C PHE A 150 9.49 7.94 -25.69
N ARG A 151 9.86 7.67 -26.92
CA ARG A 151 9.96 8.61 -28.03
C ARG A 151 9.15 8.15 -29.25
N PRO A 152 8.74 9.08 -30.14
CA PRO A 152 7.78 8.79 -31.21
C PRO A 152 8.18 7.64 -32.15
N ASP A 153 9.47 7.49 -32.46
CA ASP A 153 9.98 6.43 -33.34
C ASP A 153 9.90 5.03 -32.72
N ARG A 154 9.60 4.94 -31.42
CA ARG A 154 9.39 3.67 -30.69
C ARG A 154 7.93 3.44 -30.30
N LEU A 155 7.01 4.26 -30.77
CA LEU A 155 5.59 4.09 -30.53
C LEU A 155 5.10 2.84 -31.28
N ILE A 156 4.58 1.88 -30.51
CA ILE A 156 4.05 0.60 -31.02
C ILE A 156 2.53 0.46 -30.80
N GLY A 157 1.89 1.45 -30.23
CA GLY A 157 0.45 1.44 -30.03
C GLY A 157 -0.05 2.71 -29.38
N SER A 158 -1.29 3.06 -29.67
CA SER A 158 -1.98 4.18 -29.04
C SER A 158 -3.47 3.92 -29.06
N THR A 159 -4.14 4.11 -27.91
CA THR A 159 -5.58 3.94 -27.83
C THR A 159 -6.17 5.00 -26.90
N THR A 160 -7.25 5.63 -27.39
CA THR A 160 -8.06 6.56 -26.59
C THR A 160 -9.26 5.83 -26.03
N PHE A 161 -9.38 5.81 -24.72
CA PHE A 161 -10.47 5.18 -23.99
C PHE A 161 -11.46 6.25 -23.50
N GLN A 162 -12.74 6.06 -23.82
CA GLN A 162 -13.80 6.91 -23.29
C GLN A 162 -14.08 6.59 -21.81
N PRO A 163 -14.60 7.52 -21.00
CA PRO A 163 -14.90 7.28 -19.59
C PRO A 163 -15.78 6.04 -19.33
N SER A 164 -16.68 5.73 -20.25
CA SER A 164 -17.53 4.53 -20.19
C SER A 164 -16.78 3.21 -20.35
N GLN A 165 -15.61 3.23 -20.99
CA GLN A 165 -14.73 2.07 -21.21
C GLN A 165 -13.76 1.85 -20.03
N LEU A 166 -13.50 2.90 -19.24
CA LEU A 166 -12.58 2.87 -18.11
C LEU A 166 -13.23 2.24 -16.86
N ARG A 167 -13.68 0.98 -16.98
CA ARG A 167 -14.42 0.29 -15.90
C ARG A 167 -13.78 -1.00 -15.41
N ASP A 168 -13.03 -1.68 -16.26
CA ASP A 168 -12.51 -3.01 -15.98
C ASP A 168 -11.29 -3.28 -16.88
N THR A 169 -11.42 -4.16 -17.85
CA THR A 169 -10.33 -4.60 -18.73
C THR A 169 -10.19 -3.68 -19.93
N LEU A 170 -9.02 -3.10 -20.08
CA LEU A 170 -8.64 -2.30 -21.25
C LEU A 170 -7.88 -3.15 -22.27
N ARG A 171 -8.09 -2.83 -23.54
CA ARG A 171 -7.44 -3.45 -24.68
C ARG A 171 -6.75 -2.35 -25.50
N LEU A 172 -5.44 -2.24 -25.36
CA LEU A 172 -4.63 -1.31 -26.12
C LEU A 172 -4.11 -2.02 -27.37
N GLN A 173 -4.46 -1.49 -28.53
CA GLN A 173 -4.00 -2.03 -29.81
C GLN A 173 -2.52 -1.80 -29.99
N LEU A 174 -1.78 -2.86 -30.33
CA LEU A 174 -0.36 -2.81 -30.66
C LEU A 174 -0.17 -2.88 -32.17
N ASP A 175 0.95 -2.36 -32.65
CA ASP A 175 1.36 -2.48 -34.03
C ASP A 175 1.73 -3.94 -34.36
N ASN A 176 1.05 -4.53 -35.32
CA ASN A 176 1.23 -5.91 -35.74
C ASN A 176 2.62 -6.17 -36.31
N ALA A 177 3.17 -5.22 -37.06
CA ALA A 177 4.48 -5.36 -37.68
C ALA A 177 5.60 -5.27 -36.63
N ALA A 178 5.46 -4.38 -35.64
CA ALA A 178 6.40 -4.28 -34.53
C ALA A 178 6.45 -5.57 -33.70
N LEU A 179 5.27 -6.16 -33.38
CA LEU A 179 5.21 -7.43 -32.67
C LEU A 179 5.80 -8.58 -33.51
N LEU A 180 5.46 -8.65 -34.79
CA LEU A 180 6.00 -9.67 -35.72
C LEU A 180 7.53 -9.61 -35.81
N ALA A 181 8.10 -8.41 -35.89
CA ALA A 181 9.55 -8.22 -35.92
C ALA A 181 10.22 -8.77 -34.65
N LYS A 182 9.63 -8.57 -33.48
CA LYS A 182 10.10 -9.15 -32.19
C LYS A 182 10.03 -10.68 -32.19
N ILE A 183 8.93 -11.25 -32.68
CA ILE A 183 8.73 -12.70 -32.79
C ILE A 183 9.79 -13.32 -33.74
N GLN A 184 9.98 -12.74 -34.91
CA GLN A 184 10.95 -13.24 -35.91
C GLN A 184 12.39 -13.11 -35.44
N ALA A 185 12.71 -12.03 -34.69
CA ALA A 185 14.01 -11.83 -34.09
C ALA A 185 14.26 -12.72 -32.85
N ASN A 186 13.25 -13.48 -32.40
CA ASN A 186 13.27 -14.19 -31.13
C ASN A 186 13.71 -13.28 -29.96
N ALA A 187 13.23 -12.03 -30.01
CA ALA A 187 13.59 -10.98 -29.07
C ALA A 187 12.49 -10.83 -28.01
N ARG A 188 12.89 -10.39 -26.82
CA ARG A 188 11.93 -10.00 -25.78
C ARG A 188 11.14 -8.75 -26.20
N LEU A 189 9.96 -8.60 -25.67
CA LEU A 189 9.16 -7.40 -25.78
C LEU A 189 9.09 -6.69 -24.42
N ARG A 190 9.52 -5.42 -24.38
CA ARG A 190 9.40 -4.57 -23.20
C ARG A 190 8.51 -3.39 -23.58
N VAL A 191 7.26 -3.41 -23.10
CA VAL A 191 6.24 -2.39 -23.41
C VAL A 191 6.23 -1.33 -22.33
N GLY A 192 6.51 -0.09 -22.70
CA GLY A 192 6.32 1.07 -21.84
C GLY A 192 4.98 1.74 -22.09
N LEU A 193 4.18 1.93 -21.06
CA LEU A 193 2.90 2.65 -21.12
C LEU A 193 3.07 4.07 -20.59
N LYS A 194 2.50 5.05 -21.29
CA LYS A 194 2.45 6.46 -20.88
C LYS A 194 1.07 7.03 -21.17
N ILE A 195 0.53 7.85 -20.27
CA ILE A 195 -0.62 8.70 -20.57
C ILE A 195 -0.15 9.83 -21.46
N ARG A 196 -0.86 10.07 -22.57
CA ARG A 196 -0.57 11.20 -23.45
C ARG A 196 -0.83 12.52 -22.77
N ASP A 197 0.05 13.48 -23.01
CA ASP A 197 -0.05 14.83 -22.46
C ASP A 197 -1.43 15.44 -22.71
N GLY A 198 -2.00 16.07 -21.67
CA GLY A 198 -3.29 16.74 -21.73
C GLY A 198 -4.52 15.83 -21.76
N SER A 199 -4.38 14.48 -21.74
CA SER A 199 -5.55 13.60 -21.71
C SER A 199 -6.14 13.47 -20.31
N TYR A 200 -5.47 12.77 -19.39
CA TYR A 200 -5.88 12.63 -18.00
C TYR A 200 -4.67 12.56 -17.07
N PRO A 201 -4.69 13.26 -15.91
CA PRO A 201 -3.47 13.42 -15.14
C PRO A 201 -2.99 12.15 -14.40
N THR A 202 -3.89 11.22 -14.09
CA THR A 202 -3.53 10.02 -13.30
C THR A 202 -4.51 8.89 -13.53
N LEU A 203 -4.00 7.70 -13.88
CA LEU A 203 -4.78 6.48 -14.03
C LEU A 203 -4.13 5.35 -13.23
N ARG A 204 -4.90 4.61 -12.45
CA ARG A 204 -4.41 3.41 -11.78
C ARG A 204 -4.74 2.17 -12.58
N ILE A 205 -3.75 1.31 -12.73
CA ILE A 205 -3.90 0.00 -13.35
C ILE A 205 -3.59 -1.09 -12.33
N ALA A 206 -4.26 -2.22 -12.45
CA ALA A 206 -3.96 -3.38 -11.62
C ALA A 206 -2.55 -3.90 -11.93
N GLY A 207 -1.82 -4.24 -10.89
CA GLY A 207 -0.49 -4.81 -10.96
C GLY A 207 -0.51 -6.34 -10.96
N THR A 208 0.13 -6.93 -9.95
CA THR A 208 0.34 -8.39 -9.88
C THR A 208 -0.93 -9.22 -9.78
N ALA A 209 -2.03 -8.67 -9.24
CA ALA A 209 -3.30 -9.42 -9.11
C ALA A 209 -3.95 -9.70 -10.47
N PHE A 210 -3.79 -8.77 -11.42
CA PHE A 210 -4.32 -8.87 -12.79
C PHE A 210 -3.25 -8.41 -13.78
N ALA A 211 -2.11 -9.09 -13.74
CA ALA A 211 -0.95 -8.73 -14.51
C ALA A 211 -1.26 -8.52 -16.00
N PRO A 212 -0.69 -7.48 -16.63
CA PRO A 212 -0.83 -7.24 -18.06
C PRO A 212 -0.39 -8.45 -18.88
N ARG A 213 -1.02 -8.62 -20.03
CA ARG A 213 -0.70 -9.69 -20.98
C ARG A 213 -0.81 -9.19 -22.40
N VAL A 214 -0.03 -9.78 -23.31
CA VAL A 214 -0.14 -9.55 -24.75
C VAL A 214 -0.92 -10.70 -25.37
N ARG A 215 -1.93 -10.37 -26.14
CA ARG A 215 -2.73 -11.32 -26.92
C ARG A 215 -2.63 -10.97 -28.39
N PHE A 216 -2.37 -11.95 -29.25
CA PHE A 216 -2.29 -11.72 -30.68
C PHE A 216 -2.80 -12.91 -31.48
N ARG A 217 -3.21 -12.64 -32.72
CA ARG A 217 -3.64 -13.65 -33.67
C ARG A 217 -2.59 -13.77 -34.78
N VAL A 218 -2.29 -15.01 -35.15
CA VAL A 218 -1.30 -15.35 -36.20
C VAL A 218 -1.98 -15.77 -37.51
N SER A 219 -3.30 -15.72 -37.58
CA SER A 219 -4.08 -16.09 -38.75
C SER A 219 -5.32 -15.21 -38.84
N ALA A 220 -5.74 -14.86 -40.05
CA ALA A 220 -7.04 -14.25 -40.33
C ALA A 220 -8.20 -15.22 -40.09
N ASP A 221 -7.96 -16.53 -40.08
CA ASP A 221 -8.94 -17.54 -39.73
C ASP A 221 -9.31 -17.43 -38.23
N THR A 222 -10.57 -17.09 -37.99
CA THR A 222 -11.11 -16.90 -36.64
C THR A 222 -11.24 -18.19 -35.84
N THR A 223 -11.10 -19.35 -36.46
CA THR A 223 -11.09 -20.66 -35.79
C THR A 223 -9.74 -20.92 -35.11
N VAL A 224 -8.69 -20.25 -35.53
CA VAL A 224 -7.38 -20.31 -34.86
C VAL A 224 -7.43 -19.48 -33.58
N ALA A 225 -7.18 -20.14 -32.46
CA ALA A 225 -7.16 -19.46 -31.16
C ALA A 225 -6.02 -18.43 -31.10
N PRO A 226 -6.25 -17.24 -30.53
CA PRO A 226 -5.17 -16.27 -30.33
C PRO A 226 -4.19 -16.73 -29.25
N ASP A 227 -2.92 -16.47 -29.48
CA ASP A 227 -1.88 -16.66 -28.48
C ASP A 227 -1.95 -15.63 -27.36
N THR A 228 -1.57 -16.03 -26.14
CA THR A 228 -1.51 -15.15 -24.98
C THR A 228 -0.16 -15.30 -24.29
N VAL A 229 0.56 -14.20 -24.19
CA VAL A 229 1.85 -14.13 -23.50
C VAL A 229 1.67 -13.38 -22.18
N ASN A 230 2.06 -14.02 -21.09
CA ASN A 230 2.04 -13.43 -19.76
C ASN A 230 3.35 -12.70 -19.46
N LEU A 231 3.33 -11.85 -18.44
CA LEU A 231 4.54 -11.21 -17.95
C LEU A 231 5.59 -12.24 -17.56
N SER A 232 6.84 -11.90 -17.84
CA SER A 232 7.98 -12.68 -17.40
C SER A 232 8.06 -12.69 -15.86
N SER A 233 8.44 -13.81 -15.29
CA SER A 233 8.90 -13.85 -13.90
C SER A 233 10.27 -13.18 -13.81
N ARG A 234 10.60 -12.56 -12.69
CA ARG A 234 11.94 -12.00 -12.48
C ARG A 234 12.97 -13.14 -12.33
N SER A 235 14.15 -12.89 -12.87
CA SER A 235 15.29 -13.79 -12.65
C SER A 235 15.72 -13.73 -11.17
N PRO A 236 16.10 -14.86 -10.56
CA PRO A 236 16.67 -14.89 -9.21
C PRO A 236 17.90 -14.01 -9.02
N SER A 237 18.64 -13.70 -10.11
CA SER A 237 19.80 -12.82 -10.10
C SER A 237 19.47 -11.34 -9.86
N ASP A 238 18.21 -10.94 -9.99
CA ASP A 238 17.75 -9.56 -9.77
C ASP A 238 17.50 -9.21 -8.30
N ALA A 239 18.01 -9.97 -7.36
CA ALA A 239 18.07 -9.72 -5.93
C ALA A 239 16.73 -9.44 -5.20
N VAL A 240 15.59 -9.69 -5.84
CA VAL A 240 14.25 -9.52 -5.25
C VAL A 240 13.46 -10.81 -5.41
N ALA A 241 12.65 -11.13 -4.41
CA ALA A 241 11.93 -12.39 -4.25
C ALA A 241 11.50 -13.07 -5.56
N ALA A 242 11.71 -14.38 -5.64
CA ALA A 242 11.50 -15.23 -6.81
C ALA A 242 10.08 -15.22 -7.43
N SER A 243 9.13 -14.51 -6.82
CA SER A 243 7.74 -14.38 -7.26
C SER A 243 7.40 -13.02 -7.88
N ALA A 244 8.37 -12.11 -8.04
CA ALA A 244 8.11 -10.79 -8.59
C ALA A 244 8.00 -10.82 -10.12
N PHE A 245 6.97 -10.20 -10.67
CA PHE A 245 6.79 -10.05 -12.11
C PHE A 245 7.62 -8.87 -12.66
N ALA A 246 7.97 -8.94 -13.94
CA ALA A 246 8.63 -7.86 -14.64
C ALA A 246 7.65 -6.73 -15.03
N LEU A 247 7.03 -6.12 -14.00
CA LEU A 247 6.09 -5.02 -14.11
C LEU A 247 6.45 -3.96 -13.07
N TYR A 248 6.72 -2.72 -13.51
CA TYR A 248 7.26 -1.70 -12.63
C TYR A 248 7.02 -0.26 -13.12
N PRO A 249 6.98 0.73 -12.20
CA PRO A 249 6.93 2.13 -12.55
C PRO A 249 8.31 2.67 -12.94
N VAL A 250 8.30 3.65 -13.86
CA VAL A 250 9.45 4.46 -14.25
C VAL A 250 9.10 5.93 -14.06
N HIS A 251 9.84 6.61 -13.21
CA HIS A 251 9.67 8.03 -12.95
C HIS A 251 10.49 8.82 -13.96
N ALA A 252 9.80 9.54 -14.85
CA ALA A 252 10.44 10.41 -15.85
C ALA A 252 10.53 11.87 -15.36
N ALA A 253 9.63 12.27 -14.45
CA ALA A 253 9.67 13.54 -13.74
C ALA A 253 9.01 13.40 -12.37
N GLY A 254 9.31 14.31 -11.45
CA GLY A 254 8.71 14.32 -10.11
C GLY A 254 9.30 13.30 -9.14
N GLU A 255 10.52 12.85 -9.35
CA GLU A 255 11.26 12.16 -8.30
C GLU A 255 11.51 13.13 -7.15
N LEU A 256 10.85 12.82 -6.03
CA LEU A 256 10.84 13.72 -4.89
C LEU A 256 12.15 13.55 -4.11
N PRO A 257 12.79 14.66 -3.68
CA PRO A 257 13.91 14.54 -2.76
C PRO A 257 13.45 13.87 -1.46
N PRO A 258 14.35 13.17 -0.77
CA PRO A 258 14.03 12.58 0.54
C PRO A 258 13.45 13.66 1.46
N PRO A 259 12.55 13.28 2.38
CA PRO A 259 12.00 14.25 3.33
C PRO A 259 13.11 14.88 4.18
N PRO A 260 12.99 16.17 4.54
CA PRO A 260 13.85 16.79 5.53
C PRO A 260 13.84 16.00 6.85
N GLN A 261 14.88 16.14 7.66
CA GLN A 261 15.01 15.38 8.93
C GLN A 261 13.89 15.68 9.92
N ASP A 262 13.33 16.89 9.88
CA ASP A 262 12.21 17.30 10.73
C ASP A 262 10.84 16.82 10.25
N ILE A 263 10.78 16.03 9.15
CA ILE A 263 9.54 15.52 8.55
C ILE A 263 9.60 14.01 8.38
N LEU A 264 8.53 13.35 8.82
CA LEU A 264 8.19 11.97 8.49
C LEU A 264 7.25 11.95 7.29
N ALA A 265 7.54 11.12 6.29
CA ALA A 265 6.71 10.98 5.11
C ALA A 265 6.14 9.56 4.98
N ILE A 266 4.90 9.46 4.47
CA ILE A 266 4.19 8.19 4.30
C ILE A 266 3.46 8.20 2.95
N GLY A 267 3.65 7.16 2.15
CA GLY A 267 3.02 7.02 0.84
C GLY A 267 3.71 7.84 -0.24
N GLY A 268 2.96 8.46 -1.11
CA GLY A 268 3.48 9.17 -2.29
C GLY A 268 3.95 8.23 -3.40
N ILE A 269 4.29 8.82 -4.54
CA ILE A 269 4.77 8.08 -5.72
C ILE A 269 6.09 7.35 -5.43
N ASN A 270 6.96 7.93 -4.62
CA ASN A 270 8.23 7.32 -4.23
C ASN A 270 8.06 6.26 -3.13
N GLY A 271 6.83 6.04 -2.66
CA GLY A 271 6.51 5.07 -1.64
C GLY A 271 7.36 5.25 -0.39
N ALA A 272 6.95 6.17 0.46
CA ALA A 272 7.63 6.44 1.72
C ALA A 272 7.02 5.63 2.86
N ARG A 273 7.88 5.13 3.77
CA ARG A 273 7.49 4.54 5.05
C ARG A 273 8.27 5.20 6.18
N SER A 274 7.58 5.51 7.27
CA SER A 274 8.20 6.09 8.45
C SER A 274 8.32 5.07 9.56
N TYR A 275 9.52 4.94 10.11
CA TYR A 275 9.89 4.02 11.19
C TYR A 275 10.10 4.81 12.46
N LEU A 276 9.49 4.35 13.56
CA LEU A 276 9.63 4.98 14.87
C LEU A 276 10.04 3.92 15.91
N ARG A 277 11.09 4.21 16.68
CA ARG A 277 11.57 3.38 17.76
C ARG A 277 11.31 4.02 19.11
N PHE A 278 10.86 3.21 20.06
CA PHE A 278 10.45 3.68 21.38
C PHE A 278 11.40 3.24 22.48
N ALA A 279 11.72 4.18 23.39
CA ALA A 279 12.28 3.90 24.69
C ALA A 279 11.21 4.20 25.74
N ILE A 280 10.56 3.15 26.24
CA ILE A 280 9.56 3.26 27.31
C ILE A 280 10.22 2.86 28.60
N PRO A 281 10.19 3.71 29.66
CA PRO A 281 10.81 3.39 30.94
C PRO A 281 10.27 2.06 31.50
N ALA A 282 11.17 1.24 32.06
CA ALA A 282 10.83 -0.07 32.62
C ALA A 282 9.76 0.03 33.69
N ILE A 283 9.80 1.07 34.52
CA ILE A 283 8.76 1.29 35.55
C ILE A 283 7.34 1.40 34.96
N VAL A 284 7.20 1.96 33.75
CA VAL A 284 5.93 2.06 33.05
C VAL A 284 5.47 0.70 32.52
N LEU A 285 6.42 -0.15 32.10
CA LEU A 285 6.09 -1.47 31.58
C LEU A 285 5.84 -2.49 32.69
N ASP A 286 6.63 -2.44 33.78
CA ASP A 286 6.65 -3.50 34.79
C ASP A 286 5.68 -3.24 35.94
N SER A 287 5.54 -1.97 36.36
CA SER A 287 4.84 -1.60 37.58
C SER A 287 3.39 -1.12 37.35
N VAL A 288 2.92 -1.06 36.11
CA VAL A 288 1.58 -0.57 35.80
C VAL A 288 0.82 -1.53 34.88
N GLN A 289 -0.50 -1.41 34.88
CA GLN A 289 -1.35 -2.02 33.86
C GLN A 289 -1.74 -0.94 32.85
N VAL A 290 -1.20 -1.03 31.63
CA VAL A 290 -1.52 -0.10 30.56
C VAL A 290 -2.92 -0.38 30.03
N ILE A 291 -3.80 0.62 30.13
CA ILE A 291 -5.19 0.59 29.66
C ILE A 291 -5.26 1.10 28.23
N ARG A 292 -4.59 2.24 27.98
CA ARG A 292 -4.51 2.87 26.65
C ARG A 292 -3.08 3.30 26.37
N ALA A 293 -2.65 3.18 25.11
CA ALA A 293 -1.37 3.70 24.63
C ALA A 293 -1.58 4.26 23.22
N SER A 294 -1.34 5.55 23.08
CA SER A 294 -1.59 6.29 21.85
C SER A 294 -0.33 7.04 21.42
N LEU A 295 0.11 6.84 20.18
CA LEU A 295 1.10 7.68 19.53
C LEU A 295 0.38 8.92 18.99
N GLU A 296 0.74 10.08 19.46
CA GLU A 296 0.24 11.37 18.96
C GLU A 296 1.23 11.91 17.91
N LEU A 297 0.73 12.22 16.72
CA LEU A 297 1.46 12.76 15.59
C LEU A 297 0.82 14.08 15.16
N THR A 298 1.62 15.04 14.72
CA THR A 298 1.11 16.28 14.14
C THR A 298 1.28 16.24 12.63
N GLN A 299 0.17 16.10 11.91
CA GLN A 299 0.13 16.12 10.46
C GLN A 299 0.27 17.55 9.95
N ILE A 300 1.06 17.71 8.91
CA ILE A 300 1.21 18.94 8.13
C ILE A 300 0.77 18.69 6.68
N PRO A 301 0.39 19.74 5.94
CA PRO A 301 0.05 19.61 4.53
C PRO A 301 1.17 18.95 3.75
N SER A 302 0.80 18.14 2.77
CA SER A 302 1.75 17.48 1.88
C SER A 302 2.69 18.49 1.22
N ARG A 303 3.96 18.13 1.13
CA ARG A 303 4.96 18.88 0.35
C ARG A 303 4.63 18.89 -1.14
N TYR A 304 3.84 17.95 -1.58
CA TYR A 304 3.45 17.76 -2.97
C TYR A 304 1.94 17.68 -3.08
N ALA A 305 1.38 18.58 -3.88
CA ALA A 305 -0.05 18.58 -4.14
C ALA A 305 -0.48 17.25 -4.75
N GLY A 306 -1.13 16.43 -3.94
CA GLY A 306 -1.90 15.27 -4.39
C GLY A 306 -3.08 15.72 -5.25
N GLY A 307 -3.85 14.79 -5.80
CA GLY A 307 -5.18 15.13 -6.32
C GLY A 307 -6.06 15.58 -5.15
N SER A 308 -6.73 16.72 -5.29
CA SER A 308 -7.67 17.17 -4.27
C SER A 308 -8.72 16.08 -3.99
N GLY A 309 -8.78 15.60 -2.76
CA GLY A 309 -9.72 14.58 -2.32
C GLY A 309 -9.17 13.15 -2.20
N ASP A 310 -7.91 12.90 -2.53
CA ASP A 310 -7.30 11.59 -2.29
C ASP A 310 -7.18 11.32 -0.78
N THR A 311 -7.81 10.25 -0.34
CA THR A 311 -7.67 9.76 1.04
C THR A 311 -6.70 8.59 1.06
N LEU A 312 -5.64 8.70 1.84
CA LEU A 312 -4.69 7.62 2.04
C LEU A 312 -5.03 6.81 3.29
N THR A 313 -4.90 5.50 3.17
CA THR A 313 -5.06 4.58 4.30
C THR A 313 -3.68 4.28 4.87
N VAL A 314 -3.40 4.76 6.07
CA VAL A 314 -2.15 4.49 6.80
C VAL A 314 -2.34 3.23 7.63
N LEU A 315 -1.42 2.30 7.48
CA LEU A 315 -1.30 1.09 8.27
C LEU A 315 -0.18 1.29 9.29
N THR A 316 -0.46 0.98 10.54
CA THR A 316 0.53 0.94 11.60
C THR A 316 0.86 -0.52 11.90
N SER A 317 2.11 -0.91 11.76
CA SER A 317 2.55 -2.28 11.95
C SER A 317 3.74 -2.37 12.91
N ALA A 318 3.84 -3.49 13.63
CA ALA A 318 5.01 -3.77 14.47
C ALA A 318 6.22 -4.09 13.59
N VAL A 319 7.39 -3.63 14.01
CA VAL A 319 8.67 -3.94 13.39
C VAL A 319 9.46 -4.83 14.33
N LEU A 320 9.83 -6.03 13.87
CA LEU A 320 10.66 -6.98 14.61
C LEU A 320 12.14 -6.91 14.18
N ALA A 321 12.50 -5.89 13.43
CA ALA A 321 13.86 -5.69 12.94
C ALA A 321 14.81 -5.25 14.05
N GLY A 322 16.12 -5.39 13.82
CA GLY A 322 17.19 -4.98 14.71
C GLY A 322 17.17 -3.50 15.12
N PRO A 323 18.24 -2.98 15.72
CA PRO A 323 18.21 -1.71 16.46
C PRO A 323 17.87 -0.47 15.61
N ALA A 324 18.13 -0.52 14.31
CA ALA A 324 17.77 0.57 13.40
C ALA A 324 17.50 0.04 11.99
N VAL A 325 16.44 0.53 11.38
CA VAL A 325 16.20 0.40 9.94
C VAL A 325 16.73 1.68 9.30
N THR A 326 17.88 1.60 8.63
CA THR A 326 18.61 2.76 8.10
C THR A 326 18.52 2.88 6.58
N ASP A 327 18.20 1.80 5.93
CA ASP A 327 18.08 1.74 4.47
C ASP A 327 17.13 0.61 4.02
N LEU A 328 16.74 0.67 2.74
CA LEU A 328 15.81 -0.27 2.14
C LEU A 328 16.33 -1.73 2.15
N ALA A 329 17.65 -1.94 1.97
CA ALA A 329 18.22 -3.28 1.97
C ALA A 329 18.17 -3.92 3.37
N THR A 330 18.44 -3.12 4.41
CA THR A 330 18.30 -3.55 5.80
C THR A 330 16.85 -3.89 6.13
N GLU A 331 15.89 -3.07 5.70
CA GLU A 331 14.47 -3.33 5.88
C GLU A 331 14.03 -4.64 5.23
N LEU A 332 14.43 -4.89 3.99
CA LEU A 332 14.11 -6.10 3.25
C LEU A 332 14.55 -7.38 3.93
N ASN A 333 15.74 -7.36 4.52
CA ASN A 333 16.30 -8.53 5.19
C ASN A 333 15.57 -8.86 6.50
N PHE A 334 15.04 -7.86 7.20
CA PHE A 334 14.46 -8.04 8.53
C PHE A 334 12.93 -8.12 8.57
N LEU A 335 12.22 -7.47 7.63
CA LEU A 335 10.76 -7.45 7.63
C LEU A 335 10.10 -8.54 6.76
N ALA A 336 10.76 -8.95 5.69
CA ALA A 336 10.20 -9.90 4.73
C ALA A 336 9.77 -11.27 5.33
N PRO A 337 10.45 -11.85 6.33
CA PRO A 337 10.09 -13.17 6.86
C PRO A 337 8.89 -13.18 7.82
N PHE A 338 8.54 -12.03 8.43
CA PHE A 338 7.69 -12.04 9.63
C PHE A 338 6.26 -11.56 9.43
N GLY A 339 5.90 -11.09 8.25
CA GLY A 339 4.58 -10.50 8.01
C GLY A 339 4.33 -9.28 8.93
N THR A 340 3.67 -8.28 8.42
CA THR A 340 3.28 -7.11 9.22
C THR A 340 1.86 -7.30 9.74
N PHE A 341 1.67 -7.29 11.06
CA PHE A 341 0.34 -7.21 11.65
C PHE A 341 0.01 -5.73 11.81
N ALA A 342 -0.99 -5.27 11.08
CA ALA A 342 -1.53 -3.93 11.29
C ALA A 342 -2.17 -3.84 12.67
N VAL A 343 -1.73 -2.87 13.46
CA VAL A 343 -2.21 -2.63 14.84
C VAL A 343 -3.32 -1.61 14.84
N ASP A 344 -3.21 -0.63 13.95
CA ASP A 344 -4.19 0.44 13.76
C ASP A 344 -4.19 0.90 12.30
N THR A 345 -5.29 1.52 11.89
CA THR A 345 -5.50 2.02 10.54
C THR A 345 -6.14 3.40 10.56
N LEU A 346 -5.51 4.37 9.92
CA LEU A 346 -6.01 5.73 9.79
C LEU A 346 -6.36 6.04 8.32
N ARG A 347 -7.42 6.82 8.12
CA ARG A 347 -7.74 7.41 6.81
C ARG A 347 -7.48 8.90 6.86
N LEU A 348 -6.54 9.37 6.06
CA LEU A 348 -6.03 10.74 6.13
C LEU A 348 -6.01 11.39 4.74
N ILE A 349 -6.23 12.70 4.73
CA ILE A 349 -6.14 13.54 3.52
C ILE A 349 -4.77 14.22 3.54
N PRO A 350 -3.98 14.16 2.47
CA PRO A 350 -2.63 14.72 2.41
C PRO A 350 -2.52 16.21 2.73
N GLU A 351 -3.48 17.02 2.31
CA GLU A 351 -3.48 18.46 2.52
C GLU A 351 -3.93 18.91 3.92
N ALA A 352 -4.32 17.97 4.77
CA ALA A 352 -4.82 18.30 6.10
C ALA A 352 -3.69 18.64 7.07
N SER A 353 -3.99 19.57 8.00
CA SER A 353 -3.14 19.85 9.17
C SER A 353 -3.94 19.58 10.41
N ALA A 354 -3.52 18.58 11.21
CA ALA A 354 -4.19 18.21 12.45
C ALA A 354 -3.35 17.28 13.33
N LYS A 355 -3.69 17.22 14.61
CA LYS A 355 -3.16 16.17 15.49
C LYS A 355 -3.85 14.84 15.15
N ARG A 356 -3.06 13.77 15.05
CA ARG A 356 -3.51 12.40 14.76
C ARG A 356 -3.10 11.48 15.90
N THR A 357 -3.93 10.51 16.14
CA THR A 357 -3.71 9.54 17.21
C THR A 357 -3.71 8.14 16.61
N VAL A 358 -2.67 7.38 16.90
CA VAL A 358 -2.50 5.97 16.51
C VAL A 358 -2.55 5.13 17.76
N GLU A 359 -3.47 4.17 17.84
CA GLU A 359 -3.62 3.32 19.01
C GLU A 359 -2.64 2.14 18.95
N ILE A 360 -1.71 2.09 19.92
CA ILE A 360 -0.65 1.06 19.97
C ILE A 360 -0.68 0.26 21.28
N VAL A 361 -1.80 0.25 21.99
CA VAL A 361 -1.90 -0.40 23.31
C VAL A 361 -1.54 -1.89 23.28
N GLN A 362 -1.90 -2.59 22.19
CA GLN A 362 -1.58 -4.02 22.04
C GLN A 362 -0.07 -4.24 21.93
N LEU A 363 0.62 -3.36 21.20
CA LEU A 363 2.09 -3.43 21.08
C LEU A 363 2.76 -3.13 22.42
N VAL A 364 2.35 -2.09 23.13
CA VAL A 364 2.92 -1.75 24.44
C VAL A 364 2.75 -2.90 25.43
N ARG A 365 1.60 -3.57 25.41
CA ARG A 365 1.37 -4.78 26.21
C ARG A 365 2.25 -5.95 25.78
N ALA A 366 2.42 -6.17 24.49
CA ALA A 366 3.29 -7.22 23.96
C ALA A 366 4.77 -6.95 24.32
N TRP A 367 5.23 -5.72 24.18
CA TRP A 367 6.62 -5.32 24.54
C TRP A 367 6.94 -5.54 26.00
N ARG A 368 5.94 -5.56 26.87
CA ARG A 368 6.08 -5.92 28.27
C ARG A 368 6.37 -7.40 28.45
N SER A 369 5.66 -8.28 27.73
CA SER A 369 5.74 -9.74 27.91
C SER A 369 7.05 -10.34 27.43
N VAL A 370 7.77 -9.67 26.52
CA VAL A 370 8.95 -10.24 25.83
C VAL A 370 10.28 -9.76 26.42
N GLY A 371 10.30 -8.92 27.46
CA GLY A 371 11.52 -8.39 28.07
C GLY A 371 12.26 -7.37 27.21
N ALA A 372 12.89 -6.40 27.87
CA ALA A 372 13.48 -5.23 27.23
C ALA A 372 14.62 -5.54 26.25
N ASP A 373 15.30 -6.69 26.41
CA ASP A 373 16.54 -7.01 25.71
C ASP A 373 16.32 -7.87 24.44
N ARG A 374 15.09 -8.32 24.19
CA ARG A 374 14.81 -9.31 23.14
C ARG A 374 13.99 -8.82 21.97
N THR A 375 13.34 -7.67 22.06
CA THR A 375 12.54 -7.12 20.95
C THR A 375 12.78 -5.64 20.77
N THR A 376 12.94 -5.26 19.51
CA THR A 376 12.96 -3.86 19.12
C THR A 376 11.54 -3.31 19.29
N ARG A 377 11.40 -2.27 20.13
CA ARG A 377 10.13 -1.58 20.33
C ARG A 377 9.96 -0.56 19.21
N ALA A 378 9.57 -1.02 18.06
CA ALA A 378 9.46 -0.18 16.88
C ALA A 378 8.15 -0.44 16.11
N ILE A 379 7.71 0.59 15.40
CA ILE A 379 6.58 0.53 14.47
C ILE A 379 7.00 1.09 13.12
N VAL A 380 6.29 0.68 12.09
CA VAL A 380 6.31 1.30 10.77
C VAL A 380 4.94 1.86 10.44
N LEU A 381 4.93 3.06 9.89
CA LEU A 381 3.78 3.69 9.28
C LEU A 381 3.94 3.60 7.78
N SER A 382 3.01 2.94 7.10
CA SER A 382 3.00 2.77 5.64
C SER A 382 1.63 3.11 5.07
N ALA A 383 1.58 3.55 3.83
CA ALA A 383 0.30 3.74 3.14
C ALA A 383 -0.09 2.46 2.40
N LEU A 384 -1.36 2.09 2.47
CA LEU A 384 -1.88 0.98 1.65
C LEU A 384 -1.69 1.25 0.14
N GLN A 385 -1.70 2.54 -0.24
CA GLN A 385 -1.56 3.03 -1.60
C GLN A 385 -0.13 3.55 -1.91
N GLU A 386 0.88 3.10 -1.19
CA GLU A 386 2.27 3.55 -1.44
C GLU A 386 2.72 3.23 -2.88
N GLY A 387 3.41 4.16 -3.50
CA GLY A 387 3.87 4.05 -4.89
C GLY A 387 2.76 4.14 -5.94
N THR A 388 1.48 4.24 -5.53
CA THR A 388 0.33 4.25 -6.45
C THR A 388 -0.52 5.51 -6.35
N SER A 389 -0.36 6.29 -5.29
CA SER A 389 -0.97 7.62 -5.14
C SER A 389 0.10 8.71 -5.20
N PRO A 390 -0.12 9.82 -5.92
CA PRO A 390 0.78 10.96 -5.87
C PRO A 390 0.76 11.69 -4.52
N GLY A 391 -0.27 11.48 -3.71
CA GLY A 391 -0.39 12.09 -2.40
C GLY A 391 0.59 11.47 -1.39
N GLU A 392 1.33 12.33 -0.69
CA GLU A 392 2.22 11.98 0.41
C GLU A 392 1.64 12.55 1.71
N LEU A 393 1.63 11.80 2.79
CA LEU A 393 1.29 12.29 4.11
C LEU A 393 2.56 12.72 4.82
N ASN A 394 2.55 13.92 5.39
CA ASN A 394 3.68 14.48 6.12
C ASN A 394 3.31 14.71 7.57
N PHE A 395 4.25 14.38 8.47
CA PHE A 395 4.15 14.62 9.90
C PHE A 395 5.47 15.22 10.39
N TYR A 396 5.43 15.98 11.48
CA TYR A 396 6.66 16.37 12.15
C TYR A 396 7.36 15.16 12.74
N SER A 397 8.68 15.16 12.67
CA SER A 397 9.55 14.16 13.30
C SER A 397 9.96 14.55 14.73
N SER A 398 10.73 13.70 15.39
CA SER A 398 11.33 14.03 16.70
C SER A 398 12.36 15.17 16.60
N ASP A 399 12.87 15.45 15.41
CA ASP A 399 13.86 16.51 15.15
C ASP A 399 13.20 17.90 14.89
N ALA A 400 11.86 17.97 14.84
CA ALA A 400 11.18 19.25 14.68
C ALA A 400 11.61 20.28 15.73
N ALA A 401 11.83 21.53 15.33
CA ALA A 401 12.32 22.59 16.22
C ALA A 401 11.34 22.85 17.38
N ASP A 402 10.03 22.90 17.07
CA ASP A 402 8.97 23.07 18.08
C ASP A 402 8.66 21.75 18.80
N PRO A 403 8.91 21.64 20.12
CA PRO A 403 8.63 20.43 20.88
C PRO A 403 7.14 20.06 20.97
N ASP A 404 6.22 21.00 20.77
CA ASP A 404 4.77 20.76 20.89
C ASP A 404 4.18 20.04 19.68
N VAL A 405 4.90 20.01 18.57
CA VAL A 405 4.50 19.28 17.36
C VAL A 405 5.18 17.92 17.19
N ARG A 406 6.22 17.66 17.99
CA ARG A 406 6.97 16.39 17.96
C ARG A 406 6.05 15.21 18.27
N PRO A 407 6.34 14.03 17.72
CA PRO A 407 5.66 12.80 18.08
C PRO A 407 5.83 12.50 19.58
N ARG A 408 4.77 12.06 20.25
CA ARG A 408 4.81 11.70 21.67
C ARG A 408 3.91 10.51 21.97
N LEU A 409 4.27 9.77 23.03
CA LEU A 409 3.51 8.62 23.50
C LEU A 409 2.66 9.00 24.70
N ARG A 410 1.34 8.91 24.55
CA ARG A 410 0.38 9.09 25.65
C ARG A 410 -0.04 7.75 26.21
N LEU A 411 0.04 7.61 27.52
CA LEU A 411 -0.31 6.38 28.23
C LEU A 411 -1.36 6.66 29.29
N THR A 412 -2.42 5.86 29.27
CA THR A 412 -3.39 5.78 30.39
C THR A 412 -3.20 4.42 31.06
N TYR A 413 -2.97 4.42 32.35
CA TYR A 413 -2.63 3.22 33.11
C TYR A 413 -3.16 3.23 34.54
N VAL A 414 -3.18 2.05 35.13
CA VAL A 414 -3.46 1.82 36.55
C VAL A 414 -2.17 1.30 37.20
N PRO A 415 -1.69 1.92 38.30
CA PRO A 415 -0.59 1.36 39.07
C PRO A 415 -0.94 -0.04 39.57
N ARG A 416 -0.03 -0.99 39.41
CA ARG A 416 -0.20 -2.30 40.05
C ARG A 416 0.03 -2.15 41.54
N ARG A 417 -0.92 -2.53 42.33
CA ARG A 417 -0.70 -2.74 43.74
C ARG A 417 0.10 -4.03 43.87
N GLY A 418 1.35 -3.96 44.35
CA GLY A 418 2.02 -5.16 44.81
C GLY A 418 1.13 -5.81 45.88
N PHE A 419 0.75 -7.05 45.70
CA PHE A 419 0.28 -7.84 46.81
C PHE A 419 1.49 -7.99 47.75
N GLY A 420 1.61 -7.07 48.70
CA GLY A 420 2.52 -7.25 49.81
C GLY A 420 2.06 -8.49 50.55
N ILE A 421 2.79 -9.57 50.37
CA ILE A 421 2.77 -10.63 51.38
C ILE A 421 3.49 -9.99 52.57
N PRO A 422 2.85 -9.90 53.75
CA PRO A 422 3.47 -9.37 54.97
C PRO A 422 4.73 -10.16 55.33
#